data_87980a011ab41265f0a7a89cbd260134
#
_entry.id   87980a011ab41265f0a7a89cbd260134
#
_cell.length_a   1.000
_cell.length_b   1.000
_cell.length_c   1.000
_cell.angle_alpha   90.00
_cell.angle_beta   90.00
_cell.angle_gamma   90.00
#
_symmetry.space_group_name_H-M   'P 1'
#
loop_
_entity.id
_entity.type
_entity.pdbx_description
1 polymer ?
#
loop_
_entity_poly.entity_id
_entity_poly.type
_entity_poly.pdbx_seq_one_letter_code
_entity_poly.pdbx_strand_id
1 'polypeptide(L)'
;MHVGTASRGFSFQKDGLLDMRYDQTQGVTAADLINSLDKRSLVSIFAEYSGESLRTCKHVVNAIVNRRQQRPFETTLDIADCMNRALSSGRHSAKTPCTGLFQALRIAVNREFDHLDAFMDTLPSLLDHGGVAVFLCFHSLEVKRVKRWMRWYLDPQSQWRATHQLEDNAVVDRRVGDL
;
A
#
# COMPACT_ATOMS: atom_id res chain seq x y z
N MET A 1 12.00 15.91 6.33
CA MET A 1 10.80 15.14 5.94
C MET A 1 9.58 16.03 6.08
N HIS A 2 8.85 16.31 5.01
CA HIS A 2 7.81 17.37 4.96
C HIS A 2 6.39 16.87 5.29
N VAL A 3 6.26 15.81 6.10
CA VAL A 3 4.95 15.20 6.45
C VAL A 3 4.01 16.18 7.17
N GLY A 4 4.55 17.20 7.85
CA GLY A 4 3.76 18.22 8.54
C GLY A 4 3.28 19.40 7.69
N THR A 5 3.65 19.45 6.41
CA THR A 5 3.27 20.53 5.51
C THR A 5 1.92 20.21 4.85
N ALA A 6 0.91 21.05 5.06
CA ALA A 6 -0.46 20.83 4.54
C ALA A 6 -0.51 20.61 3.02
N SER A 7 0.27 21.39 2.26
CA SER A 7 0.33 21.29 0.79
C SER A 7 0.86 19.95 0.25
N ARG A 8 1.45 19.11 1.11
CA ARG A 8 1.96 17.78 0.76
C ARG A 8 0.90 16.66 0.88
N GLY A 9 -0.21 16.91 1.56
CA GLY A 9 -1.33 16.00 1.64
C GLY A 9 -1.15 14.76 2.53
N PHE A 10 -0.10 14.68 3.36
CA PHE A 10 0.16 13.52 4.21
C PHE A 10 -0.68 13.47 5.49
N SER A 11 -1.34 14.57 5.86
CA SER A 11 -2.12 14.67 7.09
C SER A 11 -3.49 15.27 6.79
N PHE A 12 -4.49 14.75 7.50
CA PHE A 12 -5.84 15.31 7.50
C PHE A 12 -6.14 16.21 8.73
N GLN A 13 -5.12 16.50 9.54
CA GLN A 13 -5.26 17.47 10.65
C GLN A 13 -5.30 18.92 10.15
N LYS A 14 -4.70 19.19 9.01
CA LYS A 14 -4.75 20.46 8.32
C LYS A 14 -5.16 20.22 6.88
N ASP A 15 -6.08 21.02 6.36
CA ASP A 15 -6.50 20.90 4.97
C ASP A 15 -5.37 21.26 4.00
N GLY A 16 -5.29 20.50 2.92
CA GLY A 16 -4.32 20.70 1.87
C GLY A 16 -4.64 19.83 0.65
N LEU A 17 -3.89 20.00 -0.41
CA LEU A 17 -4.04 19.19 -1.62
C LEU A 17 -3.86 17.70 -1.30
N LEU A 18 -4.68 16.87 -1.90
CA LEU A 18 -4.63 15.40 -1.74
C LEU A 18 -3.54 14.82 -2.66
N ASP A 19 -2.26 15.16 -2.37
CA ASP A 19 -1.10 14.75 -3.19
C ASP A 19 -0.47 13.45 -2.67
N MET A 20 0.13 13.46 -1.50
CA MET A 20 0.84 12.35 -0.83
C MET A 20 2.11 11.83 -1.52
N ARG A 21 2.57 12.39 -2.63
CA ARG A 21 3.81 11.96 -3.28
C ARG A 21 5.05 12.39 -2.48
N TYR A 22 6.03 11.53 -2.34
CA TYR A 22 7.34 11.90 -1.81
C TYR A 22 8.10 12.79 -2.82
N ASP A 23 8.05 12.44 -4.10
CA ASP A 23 8.55 13.24 -5.21
C ASP A 23 7.37 13.83 -5.99
N GLN A 24 7.15 15.16 -5.88
CA GLN A 24 6.04 15.85 -6.54
C GLN A 24 6.28 16.12 -8.04
N THR A 25 7.48 15.83 -8.54
CA THR A 25 7.82 16.04 -9.96
C THR A 25 7.30 14.91 -10.85
N GLN A 26 6.93 13.77 -10.27
CA GLN A 26 6.51 12.60 -11.02
C GLN A 26 5.44 11.77 -10.28
N GLY A 27 4.88 10.79 -10.99
CA GLY A 27 3.90 9.86 -10.44
C GLY A 27 2.49 10.44 -10.32
N VAL A 28 1.58 9.62 -9.82
CA VAL A 28 0.16 9.95 -9.62
C VAL A 28 -0.09 10.41 -8.19
N THR A 29 -0.96 11.40 -8.01
CA THR A 29 -1.36 11.89 -6.69
C THR A 29 -2.37 10.95 -6.02
N ALA A 30 -2.58 11.10 -4.72
CA ALA A 30 -3.65 10.41 -4.02
C ALA A 30 -5.04 10.81 -4.57
N ALA A 31 -5.20 12.07 -5.01
CA ALA A 31 -6.40 12.53 -5.69
C ALA A 31 -6.64 11.76 -7.00
N ASP A 32 -5.60 11.56 -7.80
CA ASP A 32 -5.70 10.78 -9.04
C ASP A 32 -6.13 9.34 -8.75
N LEU A 33 -5.51 8.67 -7.77
CA LEU A 33 -5.88 7.31 -7.39
C LEU A 33 -7.35 7.22 -6.96
N ILE A 34 -7.78 8.11 -6.06
CA ILE A 34 -9.14 8.09 -5.51
C ILE A 34 -10.18 8.40 -6.57
N ASN A 35 -9.90 9.31 -7.50
CA ASN A 35 -10.86 9.75 -8.50
C ASN A 35 -10.91 8.84 -9.74
N SER A 36 -9.79 8.16 -10.11
CA SER A 36 -9.71 7.41 -11.36
C SER A 36 -9.83 5.89 -11.20
N LEU A 37 -9.29 5.31 -10.10
CA LEU A 37 -9.28 3.86 -9.95
C LEU A 37 -10.69 3.28 -9.83
N ASP A 38 -10.86 2.08 -10.38
CA ASP A 38 -12.10 1.34 -10.21
C ASP A 38 -12.30 0.88 -8.74
N LYS A 39 -13.53 0.50 -8.44
CA LYS A 39 -13.92 0.08 -7.08
C LYS A 39 -13.11 -1.12 -6.59
N ARG A 40 -12.78 -2.08 -7.46
CA ARG A 40 -12.07 -3.30 -7.09
C ARG A 40 -10.63 -2.98 -6.71
N SER A 41 -9.97 -2.14 -7.48
CA SER A 41 -8.60 -1.69 -7.23
C SER A 41 -8.49 -0.90 -5.92
N LEU A 42 -9.43 0.03 -5.65
CA LEU A 42 -9.47 0.76 -4.38
C LEU A 42 -9.69 -0.17 -3.18
N VAL A 43 -10.59 -1.16 -3.29
CA VAL A 43 -10.80 -2.15 -2.22
C VAL A 43 -9.53 -2.96 -1.97
N SER A 44 -8.79 -3.35 -3.02
CA SER A 44 -7.53 -4.08 -2.89
C SER A 44 -6.49 -3.28 -2.13
N ILE A 45 -6.27 -2.01 -2.50
CA ILE A 45 -5.33 -1.09 -1.83
C ILE A 45 -5.67 -0.96 -0.34
N PHE A 46 -6.93 -0.67 -0.02
CA PHE A 46 -7.31 -0.50 1.38
C PHE A 46 -7.26 -1.80 2.17
N ALA A 47 -7.69 -2.92 1.61
CA ALA A 47 -7.64 -4.21 2.29
C ALA A 47 -6.20 -4.66 2.57
N GLU A 48 -5.28 -4.36 1.67
CA GLU A 48 -3.87 -4.75 1.82
C GLU A 48 -3.11 -3.84 2.78
N TYR A 49 -3.37 -2.52 2.74
CA TYR A 49 -2.48 -1.53 3.38
C TYR A 49 -3.09 -0.77 4.56
N SER A 50 -4.40 -0.85 4.83
CA SER A 50 -5.00 -0.09 5.93
C SER A 50 -5.00 -0.81 7.28
N GLY A 51 -4.93 -2.14 7.27
CA GLY A 51 -5.16 -2.96 8.46
C GLY A 51 -6.64 -3.16 8.82
N GLU A 52 -7.55 -2.59 8.04
CA GLU A 52 -8.99 -2.69 8.23
C GLU A 52 -9.56 -4.01 7.67
N SER A 53 -10.74 -4.41 8.15
CA SER A 53 -11.43 -5.57 7.59
C SER A 53 -11.85 -5.34 6.15
N LEU A 54 -11.88 -6.41 5.33
CA LEU A 54 -12.36 -6.33 3.94
C LEU A 54 -13.79 -5.75 3.85
N ARG A 55 -14.64 -6.04 4.84
CA ARG A 55 -16.00 -5.49 4.93
C ARG A 55 -15.98 -3.97 5.11
N THR A 56 -15.14 -3.47 6.02
CA THR A 56 -14.92 -2.04 6.25
C THR A 56 -14.39 -1.36 5.00
N CYS A 57 -13.36 -1.95 4.36
CA CYS A 57 -12.78 -1.41 3.12
C CYS A 57 -13.84 -1.31 2.00
N LYS A 58 -14.64 -2.35 1.77
CA LYS A 58 -15.73 -2.32 0.80
C LYS A 58 -16.76 -1.24 1.09
N HIS A 59 -17.10 -1.02 2.37
CA HIS A 59 -18.05 -0.01 2.79
C HIS A 59 -17.51 1.42 2.53
N VAL A 60 -16.28 1.69 2.94
CA VAL A 60 -15.61 2.97 2.70
C VAL A 60 -15.46 3.26 1.20
N VAL A 61 -15.00 2.28 0.43
CA VAL A 61 -14.84 2.45 -1.03
C VAL A 61 -16.18 2.72 -1.71
N ASN A 62 -17.26 2.09 -1.27
CA ASN A 62 -18.60 2.42 -1.80
C ASN A 62 -18.97 3.90 -1.57
N ALA A 63 -18.70 4.42 -0.36
CA ALA A 63 -18.95 5.82 -0.05
C ALA A 63 -18.08 6.75 -0.93
N ILE A 64 -16.80 6.42 -1.11
CA ILE A 64 -15.88 7.18 -1.96
C ILE A 64 -16.36 7.18 -3.42
N VAL A 65 -16.67 6.02 -3.99
CA VAL A 65 -17.10 5.89 -5.39
C VAL A 65 -18.40 6.65 -5.64
N ASN A 66 -19.37 6.56 -4.73
CA ASN A 66 -20.63 7.30 -4.84
C ASN A 66 -20.41 8.83 -4.73
N ARG A 67 -19.56 9.26 -3.78
CA ARG A 67 -19.30 10.69 -3.54
C ARG A 67 -18.55 11.34 -4.72
N ARG A 68 -17.53 10.69 -5.29
CA ARG A 68 -16.74 11.24 -6.40
C ARG A 68 -17.54 11.44 -7.68
N GLN A 69 -18.68 10.74 -7.86
CA GLN A 69 -19.59 10.98 -8.99
C GLN A 69 -20.24 12.37 -8.95
N GLN A 70 -20.36 12.98 -7.78
CA GLN A 70 -20.92 14.32 -7.61
C GLN A 70 -19.85 15.40 -7.81
N ARG A 71 -18.68 15.19 -7.24
CA ARG A 71 -17.51 16.10 -7.32
C ARG A 71 -16.23 15.31 -7.02
N PRO A 72 -15.15 15.48 -7.78
CA PRO A 72 -13.85 14.89 -7.46
C PRO A 72 -13.36 15.25 -6.06
N PHE A 73 -12.52 14.41 -5.48
CA PHE A 73 -11.80 14.73 -4.25
C PHE A 73 -10.54 15.53 -4.58
N GLU A 74 -10.34 16.65 -3.91
CA GLU A 74 -9.21 17.56 -4.15
C GLU A 74 -8.36 17.76 -2.90
N THR A 75 -8.97 17.69 -1.70
CA THR A 75 -8.29 17.99 -0.44
C THR A 75 -8.30 16.84 0.55
N THR A 76 -7.38 16.93 1.50
CA THR A 76 -7.23 15.91 2.56
C THR A 76 -8.44 15.86 3.49
N LEU A 77 -9.05 17.00 3.81
CA LEU A 77 -10.24 17.03 4.66
C LEU A 77 -11.45 16.46 3.92
N ASP A 78 -11.60 16.74 2.62
CA ASP A 78 -12.75 16.26 1.84
C ASP A 78 -12.80 14.70 1.83
N ILE A 79 -11.67 14.04 1.60
CA ILE A 79 -11.61 12.58 1.63
C ILE A 79 -11.69 12.03 3.06
N ALA A 80 -11.08 12.69 4.05
CA ALA A 80 -11.14 12.28 5.46
C ALA A 80 -12.58 12.31 5.99
N ASP A 81 -13.33 13.35 5.67
CA ASP A 81 -14.74 13.47 6.04
C ASP A 81 -15.61 12.37 5.42
N CYS A 82 -15.37 12.04 4.16
CA CYS A 82 -16.07 10.93 3.49
C CYS A 82 -15.76 9.59 4.17
N MET A 83 -14.48 9.31 4.44
CA MET A 83 -14.04 8.08 5.11
C MET A 83 -14.59 7.99 6.54
N ASN A 84 -14.50 9.07 7.31
CA ASN A 84 -14.97 9.10 8.70
C ASN A 84 -16.48 8.91 8.81
N ARG A 85 -17.29 9.52 7.92
CA ARG A 85 -18.73 9.29 7.88
C ARG A 85 -19.06 7.83 7.56
N ALA A 86 -18.37 7.23 6.61
CA ALA A 86 -18.54 5.82 6.28
C ALA A 86 -18.20 4.93 7.48
N LEU A 87 -17.11 5.21 8.19
CA LEU A 87 -16.69 4.44 9.36
C LEU A 87 -17.64 4.62 10.56
N SER A 88 -18.17 5.82 10.77
CA SER A 88 -19.09 6.14 11.90
C SER A 88 -20.44 5.47 11.76
N SER A 89 -20.90 5.17 10.54
CA SER A 89 -22.16 4.45 10.29
C SER A 89 -22.10 2.96 10.70
N GLY A 90 -20.90 2.43 10.98
CA GLY A 90 -20.65 1.07 11.47
C GLY A 90 -20.05 1.09 12.85
N ARG A 91 -20.80 1.27 13.93
CA ARG A 91 -20.49 1.06 15.38
C ARG A 91 -19.00 0.94 15.80
N HIS A 92 -18.09 1.71 15.22
CA HIS A 92 -16.67 1.71 15.60
C HIS A 92 -16.30 3.00 16.31
N SER A 93 -15.70 2.82 17.51
CA SER A 93 -15.29 3.84 18.46
C SER A 93 -14.32 4.88 17.87
N ALA A 94 -14.56 6.12 18.22
CA ALA A 94 -13.91 7.34 17.77
C ALA A 94 -12.46 7.52 18.25
N LYS A 95 -11.52 6.73 17.71
CA LYS A 95 -10.10 7.09 17.80
C LYS A 95 -9.49 7.13 16.41
N THR A 96 -9.48 8.31 15.81
CA THR A 96 -8.86 8.64 14.52
C THR A 96 -9.11 7.58 13.41
N PRO A 97 -10.35 7.39 13.00
CA PRO A 97 -10.75 6.18 12.25
C PRO A 97 -10.09 6.05 10.88
N CYS A 98 -9.79 7.15 10.20
CA CYS A 98 -9.24 7.11 8.83
C CYS A 98 -7.72 7.03 8.73
N THR A 99 -6.97 6.97 9.86
CA THR A 99 -5.48 6.95 9.82
C THR A 99 -4.94 5.78 9.00
N GLY A 100 -5.46 4.57 9.20
CA GLY A 100 -5.06 3.40 8.43
C GLY A 100 -5.35 3.54 6.93
N LEU A 101 -6.48 4.15 6.57
CA LEU A 101 -6.87 4.39 5.18
C LEU A 101 -5.97 5.45 4.52
N PHE A 102 -5.58 6.52 5.25
CA PHE A 102 -4.58 7.49 4.79
C PHE A 102 -3.21 6.85 4.60
N GLN A 103 -2.79 5.99 5.55
CA GLN A 103 -1.57 5.20 5.39
C GLN A 103 -1.63 4.32 4.13
N ALA A 104 -2.75 3.67 3.86
CA ALA A 104 -2.92 2.84 2.67
C ALA A 104 -2.77 3.65 1.37
N LEU A 105 -3.35 4.85 1.30
CA LEU A 105 -3.16 5.75 0.15
C LEU A 105 -1.70 6.17 -0.02
N ARG A 106 -1.02 6.55 1.06
CA ARG A 106 0.40 6.93 1.03
C ARG A 106 1.28 5.80 0.50
N ILE A 107 1.08 4.59 1.02
CA ILE A 107 1.80 3.39 0.58
C ILE A 107 1.58 3.14 -0.91
N ALA A 108 0.34 3.25 -1.39
CA ALA A 108 -0.01 3.02 -2.80
C ALA A 108 0.59 4.10 -3.72
N VAL A 109 0.44 5.39 -3.37
CA VAL A 109 0.99 6.52 -4.14
C VAL A 109 2.50 6.41 -4.30
N ASN A 110 3.20 6.08 -3.22
CA ASN A 110 4.67 6.04 -3.21
C ASN A 110 5.25 4.66 -3.48
N ARG A 111 4.43 3.65 -3.73
CA ARG A 111 4.86 2.27 -3.98
C ARG A 111 5.84 1.76 -2.90
N GLU A 112 5.57 2.13 -1.63
CA GLU A 112 6.51 1.94 -0.52
C GLU A 112 6.95 0.49 -0.37
N PHE A 113 6.02 -0.45 -0.55
CA PHE A 113 6.32 -1.88 -0.43
C PHE A 113 7.01 -2.48 -1.65
N ASP A 114 6.77 -1.95 -2.85
CA ASP A 114 7.53 -2.37 -4.03
C ASP A 114 9.01 -2.04 -3.85
N HIS A 115 9.30 -0.84 -3.32
CA HIS A 115 10.68 -0.43 -3.02
C HIS A 115 11.30 -1.25 -1.88
N LEU A 116 10.53 -1.55 -0.82
CA LEU A 116 10.99 -2.39 0.26
C LEU A 116 11.30 -3.81 -0.22
N ASP A 117 10.42 -4.40 -1.03
CA ASP A 117 10.62 -5.74 -1.58
C ASP A 117 11.84 -5.77 -2.50
N ALA A 118 11.98 -4.84 -3.43
CA ALA A 118 13.14 -4.74 -4.32
C ALA A 118 14.46 -4.57 -3.54
N PHE A 119 14.44 -3.79 -2.46
CA PHE A 119 15.61 -3.67 -1.57
C PHE A 119 15.93 -5.00 -0.90
N MET A 120 14.93 -5.67 -0.33
CA MET A 120 15.12 -6.96 0.33
C MET A 120 15.63 -8.04 -0.63
N ASP A 121 15.15 -8.06 -1.86
CA ASP A 121 15.61 -9.01 -2.90
C ASP A 121 17.08 -8.80 -3.29
N THR A 122 17.56 -7.55 -3.28
CA THR A 122 18.97 -7.22 -3.58
C THR A 122 19.90 -7.36 -2.38
N LEU A 123 19.37 -7.25 -1.15
CA LEU A 123 20.15 -7.19 0.08
C LEU A 123 21.15 -8.34 0.26
N PRO A 124 20.84 -9.61 -0.06
CA PRO A 124 21.79 -10.71 0.08
C PRO A 124 23.03 -10.57 -0.79
N SER A 125 22.90 -9.93 -1.95
CA SER A 125 24.05 -9.69 -2.85
C SER A 125 24.93 -8.52 -2.41
N LEU A 126 24.41 -7.68 -1.51
CA LEU A 126 25.10 -6.51 -0.98
C LEU A 126 25.85 -6.80 0.33
N LEU A 127 25.52 -7.90 1.00
CA LEU A 127 26.15 -8.29 2.26
C LEU A 127 27.33 -9.21 1.99
N ASP A 128 28.44 -8.89 2.61
CA ASP A 128 29.61 -9.78 2.64
C ASP A 128 29.40 -10.89 3.69
N HIS A 129 30.27 -11.91 3.67
CA HIS A 129 30.24 -13.00 4.64
C HIS A 129 30.30 -12.49 6.08
N GLY A 130 29.34 -12.85 6.91
CA GLY A 130 29.21 -12.33 8.27
C GLY A 130 28.60 -10.92 8.37
N GLY A 131 28.19 -10.32 7.25
CA GLY A 131 27.51 -9.02 7.22
C GLY A 131 26.18 -9.05 7.96
N VAL A 132 25.78 -7.90 8.54
CA VAL A 132 24.55 -7.75 9.32
C VAL A 132 23.66 -6.68 8.71
N ALA A 133 22.37 -6.99 8.50
CA ALA A 133 21.35 -6.04 8.13
C ALA A 133 20.39 -5.77 9.30
N VAL A 134 20.10 -4.49 9.55
CA VAL A 134 19.16 -4.07 10.60
C VAL A 134 17.99 -3.31 9.96
N PHE A 135 16.76 -3.77 10.23
CA PHE A 135 15.54 -3.15 9.74
C PHE A 135 14.85 -2.37 10.87
N LEU A 136 14.70 -1.06 10.70
CA LEU A 136 13.86 -0.24 11.57
C LEU A 136 12.49 -0.06 10.91
N CYS A 137 11.47 -0.71 11.46
CA CYS A 137 10.10 -0.67 10.95
C CYS A 137 9.23 0.26 11.81
N PHE A 138 8.42 1.10 11.16
CA PHE A 138 7.57 2.07 11.84
C PHE A 138 6.12 1.60 12.00
N HIS A 139 5.69 0.56 11.27
CA HIS A 139 4.35 0.00 11.40
C HIS A 139 4.30 -1.52 11.15
N SER A 140 3.19 -2.13 11.59
CA SER A 140 3.02 -3.59 11.58
C SER A 140 3.09 -4.25 10.20
N LEU A 141 2.74 -3.53 9.13
CA LEU A 141 2.78 -4.08 7.77
C LEU A 141 4.22 -4.24 7.27
N GLU A 142 5.10 -3.26 7.56
CA GLU A 142 6.55 -3.39 7.31
C GLU A 142 7.13 -4.57 8.08
N VAL A 143 6.84 -4.65 9.39
CA VAL A 143 7.30 -5.77 10.25
C VAL A 143 6.88 -7.12 9.68
N LYS A 144 5.61 -7.25 9.25
CA LYS A 144 5.10 -8.50 8.66
C LYS A 144 5.83 -8.86 7.38
N ARG A 145 6.12 -7.87 6.53
CA ARG A 145 6.79 -8.05 5.23
C ARG A 145 8.24 -8.47 5.41
N VAL A 146 8.98 -7.76 6.25
CA VAL A 146 10.37 -8.09 6.60
C VAL A 146 10.47 -9.47 7.24
N LYS A 147 9.63 -9.78 8.24
CA LYS A 147 9.61 -11.11 8.88
C LYS A 147 9.26 -12.24 7.91
N ARG A 148 8.37 -12.01 6.94
CA ARG A 148 8.04 -13.00 5.91
C ARG A 148 9.24 -13.26 5.01
N TRP A 149 9.92 -12.21 4.54
CA TRP A 149 11.12 -12.31 3.75
C TRP A 149 12.25 -13.03 4.51
N MET A 150 12.52 -12.65 5.78
CA MET A 150 13.52 -13.33 6.63
C MET A 150 13.23 -14.82 6.77
N ARG A 151 11.97 -15.22 7.03
CA ARG A 151 11.61 -16.64 7.14
C ARG A 151 11.83 -17.37 5.83
N TRP A 152 11.43 -16.80 4.72
CA TRP A 152 11.65 -17.38 3.40
C TRP A 152 13.14 -17.56 3.11
N TYR A 153 13.96 -16.58 3.47
CA TYR A 153 15.41 -16.60 3.23
C TYR A 153 16.14 -17.60 4.13
N LEU A 154 15.63 -17.83 5.36
CA LEU A 154 16.21 -18.76 6.33
C LEU A 154 15.71 -20.21 6.17
N ASP A 155 14.66 -20.44 5.38
CA ASP A 155 14.10 -21.77 5.14
C ASP A 155 14.63 -22.36 3.83
N PRO A 156 15.55 -23.36 3.90
CA PRO A 156 16.12 -23.99 2.71
C PRO A 156 15.06 -24.64 1.79
N GLN A 157 13.95 -25.12 2.35
CA GLN A 157 12.88 -25.73 1.56
C GLN A 157 12.08 -24.68 0.78
N SER A 158 11.93 -23.48 1.31
CA SER A 158 11.27 -22.37 0.61
C SER A 158 12.10 -21.90 -0.60
N GLN A 159 13.41 -21.85 -0.46
CA GLN A 159 14.32 -21.52 -1.56
C GLN A 159 14.30 -22.59 -2.65
N TRP A 160 14.33 -23.86 -2.27
CA TRP A 160 14.28 -24.98 -3.21
C TRP A 160 12.98 -24.97 -4.04
N ARG A 161 11.82 -24.77 -3.41
CA ARG A 161 10.52 -24.69 -4.10
C ARG A 161 10.44 -23.53 -5.08
N ALA A 162 10.95 -22.36 -4.72
CA ALA A 162 10.95 -21.20 -5.61
C ALA A 162 11.80 -21.43 -6.87
N THR A 163 12.98 -22.06 -6.72
CA THR A 163 13.86 -22.36 -7.85
C THR A 163 13.22 -23.39 -8.80
N HIS A 164 12.57 -24.43 -8.27
CA HIS A 164 11.95 -25.49 -9.08
C HIS A 164 10.60 -25.06 -9.70
N GLN A 165 9.85 -24.16 -9.05
CA GLN A 165 8.65 -23.56 -9.68
C GLN A 165 8.98 -22.65 -10.86
N LEU A 166 10.13 -21.98 -10.85
CA LEU A 166 10.58 -21.19 -12.00
C LEU A 166 10.99 -22.08 -13.17
N GLU A 167 11.59 -23.25 -12.91
CA GLU A 167 11.90 -24.23 -13.94
C GLU A 167 10.64 -24.85 -14.57
N ASP A 168 9.65 -25.20 -13.75
CA ASP A 168 8.36 -25.73 -14.23
C ASP A 168 7.59 -24.70 -15.08
N ASN A 169 7.58 -23.44 -14.70
CA ASN A 169 6.95 -22.35 -15.47
C ASN A 169 7.71 -22.06 -16.78
N ALA A 170 9.04 -22.16 -16.78
CA ALA A 170 9.86 -22.02 -18.01
C ALA A 170 9.66 -23.17 -19.00
N VAL A 171 9.34 -24.37 -18.50
CA VAL A 171 9.02 -25.53 -19.35
C VAL A 171 7.62 -25.43 -19.94
N VAL A 172 6.66 -24.84 -19.24
CA VAL A 172 5.28 -24.64 -19.74
C VAL A 172 5.26 -23.59 -20.84
N ASP A 173 6.05 -22.52 -20.72
CA ASP A 173 6.10 -21.44 -21.73
C ASP A 173 6.76 -21.90 -23.06
N ARG A 174 7.67 -22.87 -23.01
CA ARG A 174 8.25 -23.47 -24.22
C ARG A 174 7.30 -24.40 -24.98
N ARG A 175 6.22 -24.90 -24.36
CA ARG A 175 5.23 -25.78 -25.04
C ARG A 175 4.09 -25.01 -25.69
N VAL A 176 3.95 -23.71 -25.41
CA VAL A 176 2.90 -22.87 -26.04
C VAL A 176 3.41 -22.13 -27.28
N GLY A 177 4.71 -22.19 -27.58
CA GLY A 177 5.33 -21.53 -28.73
C GLY A 177 5.42 -22.38 -30.03
N ASP A 178 4.98 -23.64 -30.01
CA ASP A 178 5.05 -24.58 -31.18
C ASP A 178 3.68 -25.13 -31.58
N LEU A 179 2.68 -24.24 -31.75
CA LEU A 179 1.42 -24.56 -32.45
C LEU A 179 1.01 -23.44 -33.38
#